data_6d5797021cde6364d5142008a1d71e7c
#
_entry.id   6d5797021cde6364d5142008a1d71e7c
#
_cell.length_a   1.000
_cell.length_b   1.000
_cell.length_c   1.000
_cell.angle_alpha   90.00
_cell.angle_beta   90.00
_cell.angle_gamma   90.00
#
_symmetry.space_group_name_H-M   'P 1'
#
loop_
_entity.id
_entity.type
_entity.pdbx_description
1 polymer ?
#
loop_
_entity_poly.entity_id
_entity_poly.type
_entity_poly.pdbx_seq_one_letter_code
_entity_poly.pdbx_strand_id
1 'polypeptide(L)'
;MKRIDFENGTVTGNILGAALPMLVAQILNLLYNIVDRIYIARIPGCGTAALGAVGLCFPLIVILSAFANLFGSGGAPLFSIYRGKKETEQANRIMHTSFTMVCVSAILLMTIGLVFARPLLVLFGASADALVYAYPYMMLYLIGTLPSMIAVGMNPFINAQGYSLVGMCSVAIGAAANLLLDPLFIFVFGLGVQGAAVATVLSQLLSASFVLLFLTKRAELRVRFLRKAEFSQCSGYAKNIVSLGTSGFVMQLTNSLVTICCNNVLSVTGGDIYISVMTIVSSVRQLVETPIYALTEGTSPILSYNYGARRPSRVKNAGIVMALMVFGYTAIMWSLIILAPGMLIRIFSSDSVLIADAIPALKQYFAAFIFMDLQYIGQTTFKSLNKKKQAIFFSLLRKVFIVVPLTYLMPYTLHMGTAGVFLAEPVSNVIGGSFCFITMLCTVLPELKRMEQDNAAVSLVKL
;
A
#
# COMPACT_ATOMS: atom_id res chain seq x y z
N MET A 1 22.35 -10.87 -9.82
CA MET A 1 21.71 -9.74 -9.11
C MET A 1 22.14 -9.76 -7.65
N LYS A 2 22.57 -8.61 -7.11
CA LYS A 2 23.08 -8.53 -5.73
C LYS A 2 21.90 -8.72 -4.75
N ARG A 3 22.02 -9.71 -3.87
CA ARG A 3 21.07 -9.98 -2.79
C ARG A 3 21.45 -9.17 -1.56
N ILE A 4 20.50 -8.63 -0.85
CA ILE A 4 20.71 -7.96 0.44
C ILE A 4 20.92 -9.03 1.51
N ASP A 5 22.01 -8.94 2.24
CA ASP A 5 22.30 -9.83 3.37
C ASP A 5 21.72 -9.23 4.66
N PHE A 6 20.54 -9.70 5.06
CA PHE A 6 19.86 -9.25 6.28
C PHE A 6 20.60 -9.69 7.55
N GLU A 7 21.47 -10.69 7.44
CA GLU A 7 22.19 -11.28 8.58
C GLU A 7 23.47 -10.52 8.95
N ASN A 8 24.32 -10.21 7.95
CA ASN A 8 25.67 -9.70 8.21
C ASN A 8 25.89 -8.27 7.70
N GLY A 9 25.11 -7.79 6.75
CA GLY A 9 25.22 -6.45 6.19
C GLY A 9 24.98 -5.34 7.23
N THR A 10 25.44 -4.12 6.94
CA THR A 10 25.12 -2.95 7.78
C THR A 10 23.63 -2.69 7.75
N VAL A 11 23.02 -2.35 8.88
CA VAL A 11 21.58 -2.12 8.99
C VAL A 11 21.12 -1.01 8.05
N THR A 12 21.84 0.11 8.04
CA THR A 12 21.56 1.26 7.16
C THR A 12 21.65 0.88 5.69
N GLY A 13 22.72 0.16 5.29
CA GLY A 13 22.91 -0.32 3.91
C GLY A 13 21.80 -1.28 3.47
N ASN A 14 21.35 -2.15 4.36
CA ASN A 14 20.26 -3.08 4.09
C ASN A 14 18.91 -2.33 3.91
N ILE A 15 18.63 -1.35 4.76
CA ILE A 15 17.41 -0.53 4.67
C ILE A 15 17.41 0.27 3.35
N LEU A 16 18.49 0.99 3.04
CA LEU A 16 18.59 1.75 1.80
C LEU A 16 18.53 0.82 0.56
N GLY A 17 19.21 -0.32 0.61
CA GLY A 17 19.19 -1.31 -0.46
C GLY A 17 17.81 -1.90 -0.72
N ALA A 18 16.94 -1.95 0.30
CA ALA A 18 15.56 -2.40 0.16
C ALA A 18 14.61 -1.24 -0.18
N ALA A 19 14.73 -0.11 0.50
CA ALA A 19 13.79 1.01 0.39
C ALA A 19 13.94 1.79 -0.92
N LEU A 20 15.16 2.04 -1.42
CA LEU A 20 15.36 2.80 -2.66
C LEU A 20 14.73 2.12 -3.89
N PRO A 21 14.93 0.81 -4.16
CA PRO A 21 14.20 0.14 -5.23
C PRO A 21 12.68 0.18 -5.04
N MET A 22 12.19 0.03 -3.81
CA MET A 22 10.76 0.13 -3.54
C MET A 22 10.21 1.54 -3.79
N LEU A 23 10.96 2.58 -3.43
CA LEU A 23 10.60 3.96 -3.73
C LEU A 23 10.49 4.19 -5.23
N VAL A 24 11.48 3.75 -6.00
CA VAL A 24 11.45 3.85 -7.47
C VAL A 24 10.25 3.10 -8.05
N ALA A 25 9.96 1.90 -7.55
CA ALA A 25 8.80 1.13 -7.97
C ALA A 25 7.48 1.89 -7.71
N GLN A 26 7.33 2.51 -6.53
CA GLN A 26 6.14 3.29 -6.19
C GLN A 26 5.99 4.55 -7.05
N ILE A 27 7.09 5.25 -7.33
CA ILE A 27 7.07 6.41 -8.23
C ILE A 27 6.68 5.98 -9.65
N LEU A 28 7.25 4.91 -10.17
CA LEU A 28 6.88 4.37 -11.49
C LEU A 28 5.40 3.98 -11.54
N ASN A 29 4.89 3.36 -10.48
CA ASN A 29 3.48 2.99 -10.38
C ASN A 29 2.56 4.23 -10.37
N LEU A 30 2.96 5.28 -9.69
CA LEU A 30 2.22 6.54 -9.66
C LEU A 30 2.24 7.24 -11.03
N LEU A 31 3.40 7.28 -11.68
CA LEU A 31 3.58 7.89 -12.99
C LEU A 31 2.75 7.18 -14.06
N TYR A 32 2.80 5.85 -14.12
CA TYR A 32 2.01 5.14 -15.14
C TYR A 32 0.50 5.34 -14.93
N ASN A 33 0.01 5.36 -13.70
CA ASN A 33 -1.41 5.64 -13.43
C ASN A 33 -1.84 7.05 -13.90
N ILE A 34 -0.96 8.03 -13.79
CA ILE A 34 -1.23 9.40 -14.28
C ILE A 34 -1.25 9.40 -15.81
N VAL A 35 -0.26 8.78 -16.44
CA VAL A 35 -0.13 8.76 -17.90
C VAL A 35 -1.28 8.00 -18.56
N ASP A 36 -1.68 6.85 -18.02
CA ASP A 36 -2.86 6.10 -18.47
C ASP A 36 -4.12 6.97 -18.49
N ARG A 37 -4.37 7.72 -17.42
CA ARG A 37 -5.51 8.66 -17.35
C ARG A 37 -5.41 9.79 -18.38
N ILE A 38 -4.18 10.29 -18.66
CA ILE A 38 -3.95 11.30 -19.70
C ILE A 38 -4.29 10.74 -21.09
N TYR A 39 -3.90 9.51 -21.40
CA TYR A 39 -4.24 8.86 -22.66
C TYR A 39 -5.75 8.65 -22.81
N ILE A 40 -6.42 8.16 -21.77
CA ILE A 40 -7.87 7.98 -21.77
C ILE A 40 -8.60 9.32 -21.96
N ALA A 41 -8.15 10.39 -21.29
CA ALA A 41 -8.73 11.73 -21.42
C ALA A 41 -8.57 12.32 -22.84
N ARG A 42 -7.58 11.87 -23.61
CA ARG A 42 -7.29 12.32 -24.98
C ARG A 42 -7.96 11.48 -26.06
N ILE A 43 -8.81 10.52 -25.74
CA ILE A 43 -9.55 9.72 -26.74
C ILE A 43 -10.49 10.67 -27.53
N PRO A 44 -10.38 10.72 -28.86
CA PRO A 44 -11.21 11.59 -29.67
C PRO A 44 -12.71 11.33 -29.49
N GLY A 45 -13.50 12.39 -29.30
CA GLY A 45 -14.95 12.33 -29.22
C GLY A 45 -15.56 11.86 -27.90
N CYS A 46 -14.80 11.18 -27.01
CA CYS A 46 -15.36 10.65 -25.76
C CYS A 46 -14.42 10.71 -24.55
N GLY A 47 -13.26 11.37 -24.64
CA GLY A 47 -12.21 11.31 -23.61
C GLY A 47 -12.68 11.68 -22.20
N THR A 48 -13.46 12.76 -22.04
CA THR A 48 -14.00 13.18 -20.74
C THR A 48 -14.97 12.15 -20.16
N ALA A 49 -15.90 11.64 -20.99
CA ALA A 49 -16.86 10.63 -20.57
C ALA A 49 -16.16 9.30 -20.24
N ALA A 50 -15.17 8.93 -21.04
CA ALA A 50 -14.33 7.75 -20.85
C ALA A 50 -13.56 7.82 -19.53
N LEU A 51 -12.91 8.94 -19.23
CA LEU A 51 -12.18 9.15 -17.98
C LEU A 51 -13.09 9.03 -16.74
N GLY A 52 -14.27 9.64 -16.81
CA GLY A 52 -15.30 9.52 -15.76
C GLY A 52 -15.76 8.07 -15.56
N ALA A 53 -15.99 7.36 -16.65
CA ALA A 53 -16.40 5.97 -16.63
C ALA A 53 -15.35 5.03 -16.03
N VAL A 54 -14.07 5.21 -16.39
CA VAL A 54 -12.94 4.46 -15.79
C VAL A 54 -12.81 4.77 -14.31
N GLY A 55 -13.07 6.04 -13.90
CA GLY A 55 -13.11 6.43 -12.49
C GLY A 55 -14.11 5.61 -11.66
N LEU A 56 -15.28 5.26 -12.23
CA LEU A 56 -16.28 4.42 -11.57
C LEU A 56 -15.82 2.96 -11.39
N CYS A 57 -14.84 2.51 -12.15
CA CYS A 57 -14.24 1.17 -12.00
C CYS A 57 -13.24 1.11 -10.84
N PHE A 58 -12.70 2.25 -10.40
CA PHE A 58 -11.62 2.33 -9.42
C PHE A 58 -11.91 1.66 -8.07
N PRO A 59 -13.12 1.76 -7.46
CA PRO A 59 -13.41 1.06 -6.21
C PRO A 59 -13.22 -0.45 -6.31
N LEU A 60 -13.60 -1.07 -7.42
CA LEU A 60 -13.42 -2.51 -7.62
C LEU A 60 -11.93 -2.86 -7.78
N ILE A 61 -11.17 -2.04 -8.51
CA ILE A 61 -9.71 -2.19 -8.65
C ILE A 61 -9.01 -2.13 -7.28
N VAL A 62 -9.43 -1.21 -6.41
CA VAL A 62 -8.92 -1.09 -5.04
C VAL A 62 -9.21 -2.35 -4.21
N ILE A 63 -10.41 -2.91 -4.33
CA ILE A 63 -10.79 -4.16 -3.65
C ILE A 63 -9.87 -5.31 -4.09
N LEU A 64 -9.65 -5.49 -5.40
CA LEU A 64 -8.76 -6.52 -5.92
C LEU A 64 -7.33 -6.38 -5.37
N SER A 65 -6.81 -5.14 -5.37
CA SER A 65 -5.48 -4.83 -4.81
C SER A 65 -5.41 -5.08 -3.30
N ALA A 66 -6.49 -4.78 -2.56
CA ALA A 66 -6.57 -5.02 -1.12
C ALA A 66 -6.47 -6.52 -0.80
N PHE A 67 -7.15 -7.38 -1.58
CA PHE A 67 -7.03 -8.83 -1.42
C PHE A 67 -5.65 -9.36 -1.80
N ALA A 68 -5.02 -8.85 -2.85
CA ALA A 68 -3.64 -9.21 -3.19
C ALA A 68 -2.68 -8.87 -2.03
N ASN A 69 -2.82 -7.67 -1.46
CA ASN A 69 -2.03 -7.21 -0.31
C ASN A 69 -2.35 -8.00 0.97
N LEU A 70 -3.60 -8.44 1.18
CA LEU A 70 -3.98 -9.28 2.32
C LEU A 70 -3.09 -10.51 2.43
N PHE A 71 -2.85 -11.19 1.34
CA PHE A 71 -2.08 -12.42 1.33
C PHE A 71 -0.58 -12.17 1.15
N GLY A 72 -0.19 -11.19 0.34
CA GLY A 72 1.20 -10.85 0.09
C GLY A 72 1.86 -10.21 1.31
N SER A 73 1.35 -9.09 1.77
CA SER A 73 1.92 -8.35 2.89
C SER A 73 1.61 -8.98 4.25
N GLY A 74 0.62 -9.90 4.32
CA GLY A 74 0.39 -10.74 5.50
C GLY A 74 1.35 -11.92 5.59
N GLY A 75 1.73 -12.51 4.44
CA GLY A 75 2.61 -13.66 4.38
C GLY A 75 4.10 -13.34 4.43
N ALA A 76 4.53 -12.25 3.80
CA ALA A 76 5.96 -11.91 3.68
C ALA A 76 6.70 -11.69 5.01
N PRO A 77 6.13 -11.01 6.03
CA PRO A 77 6.77 -10.92 7.34
C PRO A 77 6.91 -12.28 8.03
N LEU A 78 5.86 -13.12 7.97
CA LEU A 78 5.92 -14.48 8.52
C LEU A 78 7.00 -15.32 7.83
N PHE A 79 7.03 -15.27 6.51
CA PHE A 79 8.08 -15.90 5.69
C PHE A 79 9.48 -15.45 6.12
N SER A 80 9.70 -14.15 6.33
CA SER A 80 10.98 -13.60 6.77
C SER A 80 11.37 -14.06 8.17
N ILE A 81 10.41 -14.15 9.12
CA ILE A 81 10.63 -14.66 10.47
C ILE A 81 11.13 -16.12 10.42
N TYR A 82 10.46 -16.97 9.65
CA TYR A 82 10.86 -18.40 9.55
C TYR A 82 12.18 -18.58 8.81
N ARG A 83 12.49 -17.71 7.83
CA ARG A 83 13.84 -17.66 7.24
C ARG A 83 14.91 -17.28 8.26
N GLY A 84 14.63 -16.29 9.12
CA GLY A 84 15.53 -15.89 10.21
C GLY A 84 15.80 -17.03 11.20
N LYS A 85 14.79 -17.85 11.49
CA LYS A 85 14.90 -19.07 12.30
C LYS A 85 15.69 -20.20 11.62
N LYS A 86 16.02 -20.04 10.32
CA LYS A 86 16.58 -21.10 9.46
C LYS A 86 15.64 -22.30 9.22
N GLU A 87 14.33 -22.09 9.45
CA GLU A 87 13.26 -23.06 9.22
C GLU A 87 12.73 -22.92 7.78
N THR A 88 13.56 -23.29 6.82
CA THR A 88 13.31 -23.11 5.37
C THR A 88 12.05 -23.80 4.87
N GLU A 89 11.71 -24.94 5.44
CA GLU A 89 10.50 -25.67 5.04
C GLU A 89 9.23 -24.91 5.42
N GLN A 90 9.16 -24.38 6.65
CA GLN A 90 8.03 -23.57 7.10
C GLN A 90 7.93 -22.26 6.31
N ALA A 91 9.06 -21.60 6.02
CA ALA A 91 9.08 -20.43 5.16
C ALA A 91 8.50 -20.75 3.77
N ASN A 92 8.92 -21.85 3.14
CA ASN A 92 8.36 -22.29 1.86
C ASN A 92 6.85 -22.57 1.96
N ARG A 93 6.39 -23.25 2.98
CA ARG A 93 4.95 -23.54 3.20
C ARG A 93 4.13 -22.26 3.30
N ILE A 94 4.63 -21.21 3.99
CA ILE A 94 3.96 -19.91 4.08
C ILE A 94 3.85 -19.28 2.69
N MET A 95 4.93 -19.26 1.91
CA MET A 95 4.92 -18.69 0.55
C MET A 95 3.98 -19.45 -0.38
N HIS A 96 3.99 -20.80 -0.34
CA HIS A 96 3.09 -21.64 -1.13
C HIS A 96 1.62 -21.42 -0.73
N THR A 97 1.34 -21.28 0.58
CA THR A 97 0.00 -20.97 1.09
C THR A 97 -0.46 -19.60 0.59
N SER A 98 0.36 -18.55 0.73
CA SER A 98 0.02 -17.22 0.23
C SER A 98 -0.23 -17.22 -1.27
N PHE A 99 0.61 -17.88 -2.06
CA PHE A 99 0.45 -17.98 -3.52
C PHE A 99 -0.87 -18.66 -3.90
N THR A 100 -1.16 -19.79 -3.25
CA THR A 100 -2.42 -20.53 -3.48
C THR A 100 -3.63 -19.66 -3.11
N MET A 101 -3.57 -18.93 -1.99
CA MET A 101 -4.65 -18.02 -1.56
C MET A 101 -4.82 -16.85 -2.52
N VAL A 102 -3.74 -16.27 -3.03
CA VAL A 102 -3.79 -15.21 -4.06
C VAL A 102 -4.49 -15.74 -5.31
N CYS A 103 -4.10 -16.92 -5.82
CA CYS A 103 -4.70 -17.48 -7.03
C CYS A 103 -6.18 -17.86 -6.84
N VAL A 104 -6.52 -18.51 -5.74
CA VAL A 104 -7.91 -18.91 -5.44
C VAL A 104 -8.80 -17.69 -5.29
N SER A 105 -8.36 -16.68 -4.51
CA SER A 105 -9.12 -15.45 -4.34
C SER A 105 -9.21 -14.63 -5.62
N ALA A 106 -8.17 -14.62 -6.46
CA ALA A 106 -8.20 -13.94 -7.75
C ALA A 106 -9.24 -14.55 -8.68
N ILE A 107 -9.30 -15.88 -8.78
CA ILE A 107 -10.31 -16.59 -9.59
C ILE A 107 -11.72 -16.33 -9.03
N LEU A 108 -11.89 -16.39 -7.71
CA LEU A 108 -13.17 -16.13 -7.06
C LEU A 108 -13.65 -14.70 -7.33
N LEU A 109 -12.80 -13.70 -7.09
CA LEU A 109 -13.11 -12.29 -7.29
C LEU A 109 -13.34 -11.96 -8.77
N MET A 110 -12.56 -12.56 -9.67
CA MET A 110 -12.77 -12.46 -11.12
C MET A 110 -14.14 -12.98 -11.49
N THR A 111 -14.52 -14.18 -11.03
CA THR A 111 -15.83 -14.79 -11.33
C THR A 111 -16.97 -13.95 -10.78
N ILE A 112 -16.89 -13.52 -9.51
CA ILE A 112 -17.90 -12.64 -8.90
C ILE A 112 -17.97 -11.31 -9.66
N GLY A 113 -16.83 -10.72 -9.96
CA GLY A 113 -16.73 -9.46 -10.69
C GLY A 113 -17.36 -9.56 -12.08
N LEU A 114 -17.07 -10.59 -12.86
CA LEU A 114 -17.64 -10.81 -14.21
C LEU A 114 -19.17 -10.99 -14.16
N VAL A 115 -19.68 -11.74 -13.18
CA VAL A 115 -21.14 -11.96 -13.02
C VAL A 115 -21.86 -10.69 -12.58
N PHE A 116 -21.25 -9.94 -11.65
CA PHE A 116 -21.87 -8.77 -11.02
C PHE A 116 -21.31 -7.42 -11.51
N ALA A 117 -20.52 -7.38 -12.60
CA ALA A 117 -19.90 -6.15 -13.09
C ALA A 117 -20.90 -5.01 -13.30
N ARG A 118 -22.01 -5.27 -14.00
CA ARG A 118 -23.02 -4.26 -14.29
C ARG A 118 -23.73 -3.75 -13.02
N PRO A 119 -24.31 -4.59 -12.14
CA PRO A 119 -24.91 -4.11 -10.89
C PRO A 119 -23.92 -3.40 -9.96
N LEU A 120 -22.65 -3.83 -9.92
CA LEU A 120 -21.62 -3.14 -9.13
C LEU A 120 -21.32 -1.74 -9.68
N LEU A 121 -21.19 -1.57 -11.00
CA LEU A 121 -20.99 -0.26 -11.60
C LEU A 121 -22.17 0.68 -11.36
N VAL A 122 -23.40 0.17 -11.44
CA VAL A 122 -24.61 0.96 -11.10
C VAL A 122 -24.60 1.35 -9.62
N LEU A 123 -24.23 0.43 -8.73
CA LEU A 123 -24.09 0.72 -7.29
C LEU A 123 -23.03 1.81 -7.03
N PHE A 124 -21.97 1.87 -7.84
CA PHE A 124 -20.94 2.90 -7.77
C PHE A 124 -21.34 4.22 -8.46
N GLY A 125 -22.56 4.32 -8.96
CA GLY A 125 -23.13 5.55 -9.51
C GLY A 125 -23.01 5.68 -11.04
N ALA A 126 -22.79 4.58 -11.78
CA ALA A 126 -22.73 4.64 -13.23
C ALA A 126 -24.11 4.92 -13.83
N SER A 127 -24.24 6.03 -14.60
CA SER A 127 -25.37 6.32 -15.45
C SER A 127 -25.42 5.38 -16.67
N ALA A 128 -26.54 5.37 -17.40
CA ALA A 128 -26.65 4.58 -18.63
C ALA A 128 -25.56 4.92 -19.64
N ASP A 129 -25.23 6.20 -19.81
CA ASP A 129 -24.19 6.69 -20.72
C ASP A 129 -22.79 6.30 -20.24
N ALA A 130 -22.51 6.38 -18.94
CA ALA A 130 -21.25 5.95 -18.37
C ALA A 130 -21.01 4.45 -18.51
N LEU A 131 -22.07 3.63 -18.42
CA LEU A 131 -22.00 2.18 -18.58
C LEU A 131 -21.51 1.75 -19.98
N VAL A 132 -21.74 2.55 -21.01
CA VAL A 132 -21.26 2.27 -22.38
C VAL A 132 -19.73 2.14 -22.41
N TYR A 133 -19.03 2.91 -21.59
CA TYR A 133 -17.55 2.90 -21.50
C TYR A 133 -17.07 2.07 -20.31
N ALA A 134 -17.71 2.19 -19.14
CA ALA A 134 -17.27 1.53 -17.92
C ALA A 134 -17.39 0.01 -17.96
N TYR A 135 -18.50 -0.50 -18.53
CA TYR A 135 -18.77 -1.93 -18.52
C TYR A 135 -17.77 -2.73 -19.39
N PRO A 136 -17.53 -2.37 -20.68
CA PRO A 136 -16.53 -3.09 -21.49
C PRO A 136 -15.11 -2.99 -20.89
N TYR A 137 -14.73 -1.81 -20.37
CA TYR A 137 -13.45 -1.62 -19.69
C TYR A 137 -13.30 -2.59 -18.50
N MET A 138 -14.33 -2.62 -17.63
CA MET A 138 -14.31 -3.45 -16.44
C MET A 138 -14.30 -4.95 -16.77
N MET A 139 -15.04 -5.39 -17.77
CA MET A 139 -15.06 -6.79 -18.20
C MET A 139 -13.68 -7.25 -18.66
N LEU A 140 -12.97 -6.43 -19.45
CA LEU A 140 -11.61 -6.71 -19.89
C LEU A 140 -10.63 -6.67 -18.70
N TYR A 141 -10.72 -5.65 -17.85
CA TYR A 141 -9.86 -5.52 -16.67
C TYR A 141 -9.99 -6.74 -15.73
N LEU A 142 -11.20 -7.24 -15.52
CA LEU A 142 -11.47 -8.40 -14.65
C LEU A 142 -10.79 -9.68 -15.14
N ILE A 143 -10.63 -9.87 -16.45
CA ILE A 143 -9.85 -11.00 -17.01
C ILE A 143 -8.39 -10.92 -16.56
N GLY A 144 -7.87 -9.70 -16.38
CA GLY A 144 -6.52 -9.44 -15.84
C GLY A 144 -6.38 -9.59 -14.32
N THR A 145 -7.43 -9.93 -13.58
CA THR A 145 -7.40 -10.02 -12.11
C THR A 145 -6.35 -10.99 -11.61
N LEU A 146 -6.25 -12.17 -12.21
CA LEU A 146 -5.29 -13.20 -11.78
C LEU A 146 -3.83 -12.72 -11.94
N PRO A 147 -3.36 -12.27 -13.11
CA PRO A 147 -2.00 -11.74 -13.23
C PRO A 147 -1.77 -10.50 -12.36
N SER A 148 -2.74 -9.59 -12.26
CA SER A 148 -2.63 -8.41 -11.39
C SER A 148 -2.39 -8.79 -9.93
N MET A 149 -3.21 -9.68 -9.38
CA MET A 149 -3.10 -10.11 -8.00
C MET A 149 -1.82 -10.92 -7.73
N ILE A 150 -1.33 -11.68 -8.70
CA ILE A 150 -0.02 -12.38 -8.59
C ILE A 150 1.12 -11.36 -8.57
N ALA A 151 1.12 -10.39 -9.48
CA ALA A 151 2.17 -9.37 -9.54
C ALA A 151 2.28 -8.59 -8.22
N VAL A 152 1.15 -8.15 -7.66
CA VAL A 152 1.09 -7.39 -6.41
C VAL A 152 1.33 -8.27 -5.19
N GLY A 153 0.65 -9.42 -5.11
CA GLY A 153 0.66 -10.28 -3.92
C GLY A 153 1.95 -11.08 -3.72
N MET A 154 2.69 -11.37 -4.81
CA MET A 154 3.94 -12.14 -4.69
C MET A 154 5.21 -11.30 -4.69
N ASN A 155 5.15 -10.03 -5.08
CA ASN A 155 6.29 -9.11 -5.01
C ASN A 155 6.89 -8.97 -3.59
N PRO A 156 6.10 -8.88 -2.49
CA PRO A 156 6.63 -8.85 -1.13
C PRO A 156 7.53 -10.05 -0.78
N PHE A 157 7.31 -11.22 -1.36
CA PHE A 157 8.15 -12.41 -1.15
C PHE A 157 9.50 -12.32 -1.87
N ILE A 158 9.58 -11.58 -2.98
CA ILE A 158 10.84 -11.27 -3.65
C ILE A 158 11.69 -10.35 -2.75
N ASN A 159 11.04 -9.29 -2.21
CA ASN A 159 11.68 -8.36 -1.27
C ASN A 159 12.11 -9.06 0.02
N ALA A 160 11.27 -9.95 0.55
CA ALA A 160 11.53 -10.76 1.74
C ALA A 160 12.70 -11.74 1.57
N GLN A 161 13.05 -12.10 0.33
CA GLN A 161 14.25 -12.88 0.02
C GLN A 161 15.52 -12.01 -0.16
N GLY A 162 15.40 -10.67 -0.09
CA GLY A 162 16.50 -9.72 -0.24
C GLY A 162 16.75 -9.28 -1.68
N TYR A 163 15.80 -9.54 -2.60
CA TYR A 163 15.93 -9.17 -4.02
C TYR A 163 15.09 -7.95 -4.40
N SER A 164 15.14 -6.88 -3.60
CA SER A 164 14.30 -5.68 -3.77
C SER A 164 14.46 -5.02 -5.15
N LEU A 165 15.66 -5.08 -5.73
CA LEU A 165 15.89 -4.62 -7.11
C LEU A 165 15.07 -5.42 -8.14
N VAL A 166 14.92 -6.74 -7.92
CA VAL A 166 14.09 -7.59 -8.79
C VAL A 166 12.62 -7.24 -8.61
N GLY A 167 12.19 -6.99 -7.36
CA GLY A 167 10.84 -6.50 -7.07
C GLY A 167 10.54 -5.19 -7.79
N MET A 168 11.48 -4.24 -7.80
CA MET A 168 11.37 -3.00 -8.58
C MET A 168 11.28 -3.29 -10.08
N CYS A 169 12.13 -4.16 -10.63
CA CYS A 169 12.12 -4.50 -12.06
C CYS A 169 10.77 -5.07 -12.51
N SER A 170 10.07 -5.86 -11.67
CA SER A 170 8.75 -6.38 -12.02
C SER A 170 7.72 -5.28 -12.22
N VAL A 171 7.76 -4.25 -11.36
CA VAL A 171 6.88 -3.07 -11.49
C VAL A 171 7.29 -2.22 -12.69
N ALA A 172 8.59 -2.01 -12.89
CA ALA A 172 9.11 -1.25 -14.02
C ALA A 172 8.74 -1.87 -15.38
N ILE A 173 8.80 -3.20 -15.50
CA ILE A 173 8.37 -3.93 -16.72
C ILE A 173 6.88 -3.68 -16.98
N GLY A 174 6.03 -3.80 -15.96
CA GLY A 174 4.60 -3.52 -16.09
C GLY A 174 4.32 -2.07 -16.49
N ALA A 175 4.96 -1.11 -15.83
CA ALA A 175 4.79 0.31 -16.11
C ALA A 175 5.27 0.69 -17.52
N ALA A 176 6.44 0.22 -17.93
CA ALA A 176 6.98 0.47 -19.26
C ALA A 176 6.12 -0.17 -20.35
N ALA A 177 5.66 -1.41 -20.14
CA ALA A 177 4.76 -2.08 -21.07
C ALA A 177 3.44 -1.31 -21.22
N ASN A 178 2.82 -0.88 -20.12
CA ASN A 178 1.58 -0.10 -20.16
C ASN A 178 1.78 1.23 -20.92
N LEU A 179 2.84 1.97 -20.62
CA LEU A 179 3.15 3.24 -21.27
C LEU A 179 3.30 3.11 -22.81
N LEU A 180 3.83 1.97 -23.29
CA LEU A 180 4.01 1.70 -24.69
C LEU A 180 2.75 1.12 -25.36
N LEU A 181 2.01 0.28 -24.64
CA LEU A 181 0.84 -0.41 -25.18
C LEU A 181 -0.42 0.47 -25.20
N ASP A 182 -0.56 1.41 -24.25
CA ASP A 182 -1.71 2.33 -24.19
C ASP A 182 -1.88 3.11 -25.51
N PRO A 183 -0.89 3.89 -25.99
CA PRO A 183 -1.07 4.62 -27.24
C PRO A 183 -1.28 3.71 -28.44
N LEU A 184 -0.68 2.51 -28.43
CA LEU A 184 -0.84 1.53 -29.50
C LEU A 184 -2.28 1.02 -29.58
N PHE A 185 -2.85 0.56 -28.45
CA PHE A 185 -4.21 0.00 -28.45
C PHE A 185 -5.29 1.09 -28.48
N ILE A 186 -5.08 2.22 -27.83
CA ILE A 186 -6.05 3.31 -27.76
C ILE A 186 -6.18 4.01 -29.12
N PHE A 187 -5.05 4.44 -29.71
CA PHE A 187 -5.05 5.33 -30.85
C PHE A 187 -4.72 4.61 -32.17
N VAL A 188 -3.69 3.75 -32.21
CA VAL A 188 -3.28 3.09 -33.49
C VAL A 188 -4.29 2.01 -33.89
N PHE A 189 -4.69 1.15 -32.94
CA PHE A 189 -5.73 0.14 -33.19
C PHE A 189 -7.16 0.68 -33.05
N GLY A 190 -7.33 1.92 -32.55
CA GLY A 190 -8.62 2.57 -32.44
C GLY A 190 -9.60 1.92 -31.45
N LEU A 191 -9.11 1.14 -30.48
CA LEU A 191 -9.94 0.44 -29.50
C LEU A 191 -10.44 1.36 -28.38
N GLY A 192 -9.98 2.63 -28.33
CA GLY A 192 -10.42 3.60 -27.34
C GLY A 192 -10.25 3.10 -25.91
N VAL A 193 -11.33 3.21 -25.09
CA VAL A 193 -11.29 2.82 -23.66
C VAL A 193 -10.98 1.34 -23.46
N GLN A 194 -11.46 0.47 -24.35
CA GLN A 194 -11.17 -0.96 -24.30
C GLN A 194 -9.66 -1.22 -24.56
N GLY A 195 -9.03 -0.40 -25.39
CA GLY A 195 -7.59 -0.44 -25.64
C GLY A 195 -6.77 -0.22 -24.39
N ALA A 196 -7.15 0.77 -23.55
CA ALA A 196 -6.51 1.00 -22.26
C ALA A 196 -6.64 -0.23 -21.31
N ALA A 197 -7.82 -0.86 -21.28
CA ALA A 197 -8.00 -2.08 -20.46
C ALA A 197 -7.11 -3.23 -20.96
N VAL A 198 -7.04 -3.46 -22.28
CA VAL A 198 -6.20 -4.52 -22.89
C VAL A 198 -4.72 -4.25 -22.59
N ALA A 199 -4.24 -3.01 -22.77
CA ALA A 199 -2.86 -2.63 -22.48
C ALA A 199 -2.51 -2.88 -20.99
N THR A 200 -3.41 -2.50 -20.06
CA THR A 200 -3.24 -2.74 -18.63
C THR A 200 -3.16 -4.22 -18.31
N VAL A 201 -4.05 -5.05 -18.87
CA VAL A 201 -4.06 -6.52 -18.65
C VAL A 201 -2.78 -7.16 -19.17
N LEU A 202 -2.32 -6.79 -20.36
CA LEU A 202 -1.07 -7.30 -20.93
C LEU A 202 0.15 -6.89 -20.10
N SER A 203 0.18 -5.65 -19.63
CA SER A 203 1.24 -5.14 -18.76
C SER A 203 1.30 -5.88 -17.42
N GLN A 204 0.14 -6.15 -16.82
CA GLN A 204 0.02 -6.95 -15.61
C GLN A 204 0.45 -8.41 -15.83
N LEU A 205 0.12 -8.98 -16.99
CA LEU A 205 0.55 -10.32 -17.39
C LEU A 205 2.09 -10.41 -17.53
N LEU A 206 2.72 -9.41 -18.12
CA LEU A 206 4.18 -9.34 -18.23
C LEU A 206 4.85 -9.22 -16.87
N SER A 207 4.33 -8.35 -16.00
CA SER A 207 4.80 -8.19 -14.62
C SER A 207 4.65 -9.49 -13.82
N ALA A 208 3.48 -10.12 -13.87
CA ALA A 208 3.20 -11.39 -13.20
C ALA A 208 4.09 -12.53 -13.72
N SER A 209 4.29 -12.61 -15.03
CA SER A 209 5.16 -13.59 -15.65
C SER A 209 6.61 -13.44 -15.18
N PHE A 210 7.10 -12.20 -15.08
CA PHE A 210 8.44 -11.92 -14.54
C PHE A 210 8.56 -12.35 -13.07
N VAL A 211 7.57 -12.00 -12.22
CA VAL A 211 7.51 -12.40 -10.80
C VAL A 211 7.53 -13.91 -10.67
N LEU A 212 6.67 -14.62 -11.43
CA LEU A 212 6.58 -16.09 -11.37
C LEU A 212 7.85 -16.75 -11.89
N LEU A 213 8.40 -16.30 -13.02
CA LEU A 213 9.67 -16.83 -13.55
C LEU A 213 10.81 -16.67 -12.56
N PHE A 214 10.88 -15.53 -11.87
CA PHE A 214 11.87 -15.34 -10.82
C PHE A 214 11.65 -16.28 -9.64
N LEU A 215 10.44 -16.28 -9.06
CA LEU A 215 10.12 -17.07 -7.87
C LEU A 215 10.14 -18.60 -8.10
N THR A 216 9.91 -19.05 -9.34
CA THR A 216 9.95 -20.50 -9.64
C THR A 216 11.33 -20.99 -10.06
N LYS A 217 12.15 -20.15 -10.73
CA LYS A 217 13.41 -20.60 -11.34
C LYS A 217 14.67 -20.04 -10.68
N ARG A 218 14.65 -18.76 -10.21
CA ARG A 218 15.87 -18.06 -9.78
C ARG A 218 15.92 -17.71 -8.30
N ALA A 219 14.77 -17.68 -7.61
CA ALA A 219 14.72 -17.41 -6.18
C ALA A 219 15.37 -18.53 -5.36
N GLU A 220 15.91 -18.19 -4.20
CA GLU A 220 16.48 -19.16 -3.25
C GLU A 220 15.40 -20.13 -2.76
N LEU A 221 14.27 -19.59 -2.31
CA LEU A 221 13.08 -20.34 -1.98
C LEU A 221 12.07 -20.20 -3.11
N ARG A 222 11.70 -21.34 -3.70
CA ARG A 222 10.89 -21.37 -4.92
C ARG A 222 9.42 -21.55 -4.61
N VAL A 223 8.56 -20.83 -5.33
CA VAL A 223 7.12 -20.94 -5.19
C VAL A 223 6.55 -22.10 -6.00
N ARG A 224 5.54 -22.77 -5.43
CA ARG A 224 4.68 -23.75 -6.10
C ARG A 224 3.28 -23.74 -5.50
N PHE A 225 2.34 -24.36 -6.15
CA PHE A 225 1.03 -24.63 -5.55
C PHE A 225 1.13 -25.64 -4.40
N LEU A 226 0.26 -25.48 -3.41
CA LEU A 226 0.08 -26.46 -2.37
C LEU A 226 -0.44 -27.79 -2.95
N ARG A 227 0.14 -28.90 -2.51
CA ARG A 227 -0.38 -30.24 -2.81
C ARG A 227 -1.57 -30.53 -1.91
N LYS A 228 -2.53 -31.35 -2.39
CA LYS A 228 -3.73 -31.72 -1.62
C LYS A 228 -3.40 -32.23 -0.20
N ALA A 229 -2.36 -33.02 -0.05
CA ALA A 229 -1.91 -33.57 1.25
C ALA A 229 -1.39 -32.47 2.22
N GLU A 230 -1.02 -31.30 1.73
CA GLU A 230 -0.47 -30.22 2.54
C GLU A 230 -1.57 -29.26 3.06
N PHE A 231 -2.79 -29.28 2.49
CA PHE A 231 -3.87 -28.35 2.84
C PHE A 231 -4.22 -28.38 4.34
N SER A 232 -4.34 -29.57 4.93
CA SER A 232 -4.64 -29.73 6.36
C SER A 232 -3.57 -29.08 7.24
N GLN A 233 -2.29 -29.29 6.90
CA GLN A 233 -1.15 -28.76 7.66
C GLN A 233 -0.97 -27.24 7.47
N CYS A 234 -1.43 -26.70 6.34
CA CYS A 234 -1.27 -25.28 5.99
C CYS A 234 -2.43 -24.41 6.48
N SER A 235 -3.51 -24.96 7.04
CA SER A 235 -4.64 -24.19 7.56
C SER A 235 -4.24 -23.18 8.64
N GLY A 236 -3.32 -23.58 9.54
CA GLY A 236 -2.75 -22.70 10.56
C GLY A 236 -1.94 -21.53 9.97
N TYR A 237 -1.19 -21.77 8.89
CA TYR A 237 -0.47 -20.72 8.17
C TYR A 237 -1.43 -19.77 7.47
N ALA A 238 -2.47 -20.29 6.81
CA ALA A 238 -3.50 -19.48 6.16
C ALA A 238 -4.18 -18.52 7.16
N LYS A 239 -4.59 -19.02 8.33
CA LYS A 239 -5.16 -18.18 9.39
C LYS A 239 -4.20 -17.10 9.86
N ASN A 240 -2.90 -17.41 9.98
CA ASN A 240 -1.88 -16.48 10.39
C ASN A 240 -1.64 -15.39 9.34
N ILE A 241 -1.57 -15.76 8.05
CA ILE A 241 -1.41 -14.86 6.92
C ILE A 241 -2.58 -13.88 6.86
N VAL A 242 -3.82 -14.38 6.85
CA VAL A 242 -5.04 -13.56 6.84
C VAL A 242 -5.05 -12.60 8.04
N SER A 243 -4.84 -13.13 9.24
CA SER A 243 -4.88 -12.32 10.46
C SER A 243 -3.84 -11.18 10.43
N LEU A 244 -2.63 -11.41 9.93
CA LEU A 244 -1.62 -10.37 9.82
C LEU A 244 -1.91 -9.38 8.68
N GLY A 245 -2.35 -9.89 7.54
CA GLY A 245 -2.68 -9.09 6.36
C GLY A 245 -3.96 -8.26 6.53
N THR A 246 -4.87 -8.67 7.42
CA THR A 246 -6.09 -7.91 7.73
C THR A 246 -5.78 -6.48 8.16
N SER A 247 -4.66 -6.21 8.82
CA SER A 247 -4.29 -4.85 9.20
C SER A 247 -4.10 -3.92 8.00
N GLY A 248 -3.41 -4.37 6.96
CA GLY A 248 -3.21 -3.61 5.72
C GLY A 248 -4.49 -3.54 4.87
N PHE A 249 -5.24 -4.64 4.79
CA PHE A 249 -6.52 -4.71 4.10
C PHE A 249 -7.52 -3.69 4.68
N VAL A 250 -7.71 -3.69 5.99
CA VAL A 250 -8.58 -2.75 6.71
C VAL A 250 -8.10 -1.31 6.50
N MET A 251 -6.79 -1.07 6.59
CA MET A 251 -6.24 0.28 6.39
C MET A 251 -6.55 0.81 4.97
N GLN A 252 -6.47 -0.04 3.94
CA GLN A 252 -6.79 0.36 2.56
C GLN A 252 -8.28 0.68 2.39
N LEU A 253 -9.17 -0.15 2.92
CA LEU A 253 -10.62 0.09 2.87
C LEU A 253 -11.03 1.32 3.68
N THR A 254 -10.47 1.51 4.87
CA THR A 254 -10.80 2.65 5.73
C THR A 254 -10.30 3.98 5.17
N ASN A 255 -9.22 4.00 4.38
CA ASN A 255 -8.81 5.21 3.66
C ASN A 255 -9.89 5.67 2.66
N SER A 256 -10.49 4.73 1.92
CA SER A 256 -11.61 5.04 1.02
C SER A 256 -12.83 5.55 1.79
N LEU A 257 -13.16 4.92 2.92
CA LEU A 257 -14.26 5.37 3.78
C LEU A 257 -14.04 6.81 4.27
N VAL A 258 -12.85 7.13 4.76
CA VAL A 258 -12.51 8.50 5.21
C VAL A 258 -12.67 9.50 4.08
N THR A 259 -12.20 9.18 2.86
CA THR A 259 -12.35 10.05 1.70
C THR A 259 -13.81 10.34 1.39
N ILE A 260 -14.67 9.31 1.43
CA ILE A 260 -16.12 9.48 1.22
C ILE A 260 -16.73 10.38 2.30
N CYS A 261 -16.41 10.16 3.58
CA CYS A 261 -16.89 10.97 4.68
C CYS A 261 -16.44 12.44 4.56
N CYS A 262 -15.17 12.67 4.24
CA CYS A 262 -14.64 14.03 4.04
C CYS A 262 -15.35 14.74 2.88
N ASN A 263 -15.51 14.08 1.73
CA ASN A 263 -16.17 14.66 0.58
C ASN A 263 -17.65 15.00 0.87
N ASN A 264 -18.37 14.10 1.56
CA ASN A 264 -19.76 14.34 1.94
C ASN A 264 -19.91 15.56 2.88
N VAL A 265 -19.02 15.72 3.85
CA VAL A 265 -19.08 16.88 4.75
C VAL A 265 -18.64 18.15 4.03
N LEU A 266 -17.60 18.10 3.21
CA LEU A 266 -17.12 19.25 2.45
C LEU A 266 -18.14 19.75 1.41
N SER A 267 -18.88 18.85 0.75
CA SER A 267 -19.93 19.22 -0.21
C SER A 267 -21.03 20.08 0.44
N VAL A 268 -21.33 19.81 1.71
CA VAL A 268 -22.36 20.56 2.47
C VAL A 268 -21.81 21.83 3.08
N THR A 269 -20.58 21.80 3.60
CA THR A 269 -20.00 22.92 4.38
C THR A 269 -19.25 23.93 3.55
N GLY A 270 -18.71 23.54 2.37
CA GLY A 270 -17.84 24.37 1.55
C GLY A 270 -18.13 24.31 0.04
N GLY A 271 -19.02 23.39 -0.38
CA GLY A 271 -19.35 23.20 -1.80
C GLY A 271 -18.24 22.53 -2.61
N ASP A 272 -18.40 22.51 -3.94
CA ASP A 272 -17.53 21.79 -4.88
C ASP A 272 -16.08 22.29 -4.89
N ILE A 273 -15.84 23.55 -4.56
CA ILE A 273 -14.49 24.10 -4.49
C ILE A 273 -13.67 23.40 -3.40
N TYR A 274 -14.27 23.11 -2.23
CA TYR A 274 -13.57 22.42 -1.15
C TYR A 274 -13.39 20.93 -1.39
N ILE A 275 -14.21 20.29 -2.21
CA ILE A 275 -13.94 18.93 -2.74
C ILE A 275 -12.69 18.94 -3.62
N SER A 276 -12.56 19.97 -4.47
CA SER A 276 -11.37 20.17 -5.31
C SER A 276 -10.13 20.47 -4.48
N VAL A 277 -10.24 21.29 -3.43
CA VAL A 277 -9.18 21.54 -2.44
C VAL A 277 -8.75 20.22 -1.78
N MET A 278 -9.68 19.39 -1.31
CA MET A 278 -9.37 18.10 -0.69
C MET A 278 -8.67 17.13 -1.67
N THR A 279 -9.02 17.19 -2.94
CA THR A 279 -8.35 16.41 -4.00
C THR A 279 -6.88 16.81 -4.13
N ILE A 280 -6.57 18.12 -4.12
CA ILE A 280 -5.20 18.62 -4.14
C ILE A 280 -4.46 18.19 -2.87
N VAL A 281 -5.05 18.41 -1.70
CA VAL A 281 -4.47 18.02 -0.40
C VAL A 281 -4.15 16.53 -0.37
N SER A 282 -5.07 15.69 -0.85
CA SER A 282 -4.88 14.24 -0.94
C SER A 282 -3.77 13.84 -1.91
N SER A 283 -3.62 14.57 -3.02
CA SER A 283 -2.56 14.34 -4.00
C SER A 283 -1.18 14.70 -3.45
N VAL A 284 -1.07 15.84 -2.75
CA VAL A 284 0.15 16.23 -2.03
C VAL A 284 0.48 15.20 -0.95
N ARG A 285 -0.53 14.74 -0.20
CA ARG A 285 -0.39 13.70 0.81
C ARG A 285 0.20 12.43 0.20
N GLN A 286 -0.36 11.92 -0.89
CA GLN A 286 0.11 10.72 -1.56
C GLN A 286 1.58 10.85 -1.99
N LEU A 287 1.97 12.01 -2.53
CA LEU A 287 3.34 12.31 -2.92
C LEU A 287 4.30 12.22 -1.73
N VAL A 288 3.91 12.81 -0.60
CA VAL A 288 4.75 12.87 0.61
C VAL A 288 4.78 11.54 1.38
N GLU A 289 3.67 10.80 1.42
CA GLU A 289 3.60 9.49 2.10
C GLU A 289 4.34 8.37 1.35
N THR A 290 4.48 8.47 0.03
CA THR A 290 5.11 7.40 -0.78
C THR A 290 6.53 7.03 -0.32
N PRO A 291 7.46 7.95 -0.04
CA PRO A 291 8.77 7.59 0.47
C PRO A 291 8.74 7.04 1.91
N ILE A 292 7.83 7.52 2.76
CA ILE A 292 7.63 6.99 4.12
C ILE A 292 7.23 5.51 4.04
N TYR A 293 6.26 5.20 3.17
CA TYR A 293 5.81 3.85 2.92
C TYR A 293 6.94 2.95 2.39
N ALA A 294 7.73 3.45 1.43
CA ALA A 294 8.86 2.71 0.88
C ALA A 294 9.95 2.42 1.93
N LEU A 295 10.25 3.38 2.82
CA LEU A 295 11.21 3.21 3.92
C LEU A 295 10.72 2.18 4.93
N THR A 296 9.46 2.27 5.35
CA THR A 296 8.90 1.38 6.37
C THR A 296 8.70 -0.04 5.85
N GLU A 297 8.11 -0.22 4.66
CA GLU A 297 7.92 -1.54 4.06
C GLU A 297 9.26 -2.17 3.61
N GLY A 298 10.23 -1.35 3.17
CA GLY A 298 11.60 -1.82 2.89
C GLY A 298 12.34 -2.32 4.14
N THR A 299 12.04 -1.74 5.30
CA THR A 299 12.62 -2.17 6.58
C THR A 299 11.94 -3.42 7.16
N SER A 300 10.67 -3.65 6.81
CA SER A 300 9.87 -4.77 7.34
C SER A 300 10.54 -6.15 7.21
N PRO A 301 11.10 -6.58 6.06
CA PRO A 301 11.79 -7.86 5.95
C PRO A 301 13.03 -7.96 6.85
N ILE A 302 13.73 -6.84 7.08
CA ILE A 302 14.94 -6.79 7.92
C ILE A 302 14.56 -6.99 9.39
N LEU A 303 13.51 -6.29 9.85
CA LEU A 303 12.96 -6.47 11.20
C LEU A 303 12.50 -7.91 11.42
N SER A 304 11.70 -8.45 10.49
CA SER A 304 11.13 -9.79 10.57
C SER A 304 12.20 -10.88 10.57
N TYR A 305 13.19 -10.78 9.70
CA TYR A 305 14.29 -11.74 9.61
C TYR A 305 15.13 -11.78 10.89
N ASN A 306 15.57 -10.60 11.36
CA ASN A 306 16.41 -10.50 12.56
C ASN A 306 15.65 -10.87 13.84
N TYR A 307 14.34 -10.61 13.89
CA TYR A 307 13.48 -11.09 14.98
C TYR A 307 13.42 -12.63 14.99
N GLY A 308 13.20 -13.24 13.82
CA GLY A 308 13.23 -14.70 13.68
C GLY A 308 14.59 -15.31 14.05
N ALA A 309 15.69 -14.66 13.66
CA ALA A 309 17.06 -15.05 13.97
C ALA A 309 17.46 -14.82 15.44
N ARG A 310 16.54 -14.36 16.29
CA ARG A 310 16.82 -13.99 17.70
C ARG A 310 17.98 -13.01 17.90
N ARG A 311 18.05 -11.98 17.03
CA ARG A 311 19.06 -10.90 17.09
C ARG A 311 18.43 -9.58 17.53
N PRO A 312 18.07 -9.43 18.82
CA PRO A 312 17.30 -8.28 19.32
C PRO A 312 18.00 -6.94 19.13
N SER A 313 19.32 -6.87 19.28
CA SER A 313 20.10 -5.64 19.03
C SER A 313 19.99 -5.17 17.57
N ARG A 314 19.98 -6.09 16.59
CA ARG A 314 19.78 -5.72 15.18
C ARG A 314 18.34 -5.27 14.88
N VAL A 315 17.34 -5.88 15.52
CA VAL A 315 15.93 -5.44 15.43
C VAL A 315 15.79 -4.02 15.97
N LYS A 316 16.36 -3.74 17.16
CA LYS A 316 16.36 -2.41 17.76
C LYS A 316 17.03 -1.37 16.88
N ASN A 317 18.24 -1.68 16.37
CA ASN A 317 18.97 -0.78 15.50
C ASN A 317 18.23 -0.52 14.17
N ALA A 318 17.59 -1.54 13.58
CA ALA A 318 16.79 -1.37 12.38
C ALA A 318 15.57 -0.46 12.62
N GLY A 319 14.90 -0.62 13.76
CA GLY A 319 13.82 0.27 14.17
C GLY A 319 14.27 1.72 14.37
N ILE A 320 15.43 1.93 15.01
CA ILE A 320 15.99 3.28 15.23
C ILE A 320 16.38 3.93 13.89
N VAL A 321 17.10 3.20 13.02
CA VAL A 321 17.52 3.73 11.71
C VAL A 321 16.32 4.05 10.85
N MET A 322 15.29 3.17 10.82
CA MET A 322 14.03 3.42 10.15
C MET A 322 13.39 4.71 10.67
N ALA A 323 13.27 4.87 11.98
CA ALA A 323 12.69 6.06 12.60
C ALA A 323 13.44 7.33 12.22
N LEU A 324 14.78 7.33 12.32
CA LEU A 324 15.61 8.48 11.97
C LEU A 324 15.47 8.87 10.49
N MET A 325 15.43 7.89 9.58
CA MET A 325 15.24 8.16 8.15
C MET A 325 13.86 8.72 7.84
N VAL A 326 12.80 8.14 8.44
CA VAL A 326 11.42 8.58 8.25
C VAL A 326 11.23 9.98 8.81
N PHE A 327 11.62 10.23 10.08
CA PHE A 327 11.53 11.57 10.68
C PHE A 327 12.36 12.62 9.96
N GLY A 328 13.59 12.27 9.53
CA GLY A 328 14.44 13.18 8.77
C GLY A 328 13.82 13.61 7.45
N TYR A 329 13.27 12.66 6.69
CA TYR A 329 12.54 12.94 5.46
C TYR A 329 11.29 13.78 5.72
N THR A 330 10.47 13.36 6.69
CA THR A 330 9.21 14.04 7.00
C THR A 330 9.44 15.45 7.50
N ALA A 331 10.48 15.70 8.31
CA ALA A 331 10.82 17.04 8.77
C ALA A 331 11.13 17.99 7.61
N ILE A 332 11.87 17.51 6.59
CA ILE A 332 12.17 18.28 5.39
C ILE A 332 10.89 18.59 4.61
N MET A 333 10.07 17.57 4.34
CA MET A 333 8.83 17.74 3.58
C MET A 333 7.79 18.57 4.31
N TRP A 334 7.67 18.38 5.63
CA TRP A 334 6.78 19.20 6.47
C TRP A 334 7.19 20.65 6.47
N SER A 335 8.49 20.93 6.60
CA SER A 335 9.02 22.30 6.50
C SER A 335 8.68 22.92 5.14
N LEU A 336 8.85 22.17 4.04
CA LEU A 336 8.49 22.63 2.69
C LEU A 336 6.98 22.95 2.57
N ILE A 337 6.13 22.10 3.11
CA ILE A 337 4.67 22.29 3.09
C ILE A 337 4.26 23.53 3.87
N ILE A 338 4.85 23.78 5.04
CA ILE A 338 4.48 24.92 5.88
C ILE A 338 5.04 26.23 5.33
N LEU A 339 6.29 26.22 4.83
CA LEU A 339 6.98 27.42 4.35
C LEU A 339 6.60 27.81 2.91
N ALA A 340 6.38 26.81 2.04
CA ALA A 340 6.13 27.03 0.62
C ALA A 340 4.93 26.22 0.07
N PRO A 341 3.74 26.26 0.70
CA PRO A 341 2.58 25.47 0.30
C PRO A 341 2.15 25.72 -1.14
N GLY A 342 2.22 26.98 -1.58
CA GLY A 342 1.84 27.36 -2.94
C GLY A 342 2.68 26.71 -4.03
N MET A 343 3.93 26.35 -3.76
CA MET A 343 4.79 25.63 -4.71
C MET A 343 4.22 24.23 -5.01
N LEU A 344 3.81 23.50 -3.98
CA LEU A 344 3.25 22.17 -4.11
C LEU A 344 1.86 22.18 -4.76
N ILE A 345 1.02 23.15 -4.39
CA ILE A 345 -0.34 23.27 -4.93
C ILE A 345 -0.30 23.59 -6.44
N ARG A 346 0.64 24.44 -6.87
CA ARG A 346 0.81 24.83 -8.30
C ARG A 346 1.21 23.66 -9.20
N ILE A 347 1.70 22.55 -8.65
CA ILE A 347 1.92 21.32 -9.43
C ILE A 347 0.59 20.75 -9.94
N PHE A 348 -0.51 20.96 -9.20
CA PHE A 348 -1.82 20.37 -9.47
C PHE A 348 -2.84 21.35 -10.05
N SER A 349 -2.71 22.65 -9.80
CA SER A 349 -3.64 23.66 -10.31
C SER A 349 -2.95 25.00 -10.56
N SER A 350 -3.40 25.69 -11.61
CA SER A 350 -3.04 27.08 -11.92
C SER A 350 -4.14 28.09 -11.56
N ASP A 351 -5.30 27.63 -11.10
CA ASP A 351 -6.42 28.49 -10.69
C ASP A 351 -6.08 29.23 -9.40
N SER A 352 -6.08 30.57 -9.46
CA SER A 352 -5.72 31.45 -8.35
C SER A 352 -6.68 31.36 -7.15
N VAL A 353 -7.98 31.16 -7.41
CA VAL A 353 -9.00 31.04 -6.36
C VAL A 353 -8.81 29.72 -5.61
N LEU A 354 -8.68 28.63 -6.37
CA LEU A 354 -8.44 27.30 -5.79
C LEU A 354 -7.12 27.23 -5.01
N ILE A 355 -6.05 27.92 -5.49
CA ILE A 355 -4.77 28.01 -4.79
C ILE A 355 -4.93 28.76 -3.46
N ALA A 356 -5.68 29.87 -3.45
CA ALA A 356 -5.90 30.68 -2.24
C ALA A 356 -6.60 29.88 -1.14
N ASP A 357 -7.62 29.08 -1.48
CA ASP A 357 -8.35 28.24 -0.54
C ASP A 357 -7.54 26.96 -0.13
N ALA A 358 -6.73 26.42 -1.04
CA ALA A 358 -5.94 25.23 -0.77
C ALA A 358 -4.75 25.50 0.16
N ILE A 359 -4.17 26.71 0.20
CA ILE A 359 -3.03 27.04 1.07
C ILE A 359 -3.37 26.85 2.55
N PRO A 360 -4.43 27.48 3.12
CA PRO A 360 -4.79 27.26 4.52
C PRO A 360 -5.21 25.82 4.82
N ALA A 361 -5.97 25.20 3.92
CA ALA A 361 -6.40 23.82 4.05
C ALA A 361 -5.20 22.85 4.13
N LEU A 362 -4.19 23.04 3.26
CA LEU A 362 -2.97 22.23 3.25
C LEU A 362 -2.20 22.38 4.56
N LYS A 363 -2.02 23.62 5.05
CA LYS A 363 -1.34 23.88 6.32
C LYS A 363 -2.07 23.24 7.51
N GLN A 364 -3.40 23.34 7.55
CA GLN A 364 -4.23 22.72 8.58
C GLN A 364 -4.10 21.21 8.53
N TYR A 365 -4.23 20.60 7.36
CA TYR A 365 -4.16 19.15 7.18
C TYR A 365 -2.80 18.54 7.58
N PHE A 366 -1.71 19.26 7.31
CA PHE A 366 -0.35 18.84 7.61
C PHE A 366 0.19 19.39 8.94
N ALA A 367 -0.62 20.10 9.76
CA ALA A 367 -0.17 20.73 10.99
C ALA A 367 0.58 19.79 11.95
N ALA A 368 0.12 18.55 12.08
CA ALA A 368 0.75 17.51 12.92
C ALA A 368 1.20 16.30 12.11
N PHE A 369 1.64 16.51 10.87
CA PHE A 369 1.99 15.42 9.95
C PHE A 369 3.12 14.54 10.48
N ILE A 370 4.09 15.10 11.19
CA ILE A 370 5.22 14.37 11.78
C ILE A 370 4.77 13.27 12.77
N PHE A 371 3.60 13.43 13.41
CA PHE A 371 3.03 12.39 14.29
C PHE A 371 2.49 11.19 13.52
N MET A 372 2.25 11.31 12.23
CA MET A 372 1.87 10.19 11.38
C MET A 372 3.01 9.17 11.23
N ASP A 373 4.26 9.63 11.28
CA ASP A 373 5.43 8.76 11.26
C ASP A 373 5.41 7.77 12.41
N LEU A 374 4.96 8.21 13.60
CA LEU A 374 4.81 7.36 14.78
C LEU A 374 3.88 6.18 14.50
N GLN A 375 2.79 6.44 13.77
CA GLN A 375 1.86 5.39 13.32
C GLN A 375 2.53 4.42 12.35
N TYR A 376 3.23 4.91 11.31
CA TYR A 376 3.87 4.06 10.32
C TYR A 376 4.97 3.19 10.94
N ILE A 377 5.82 3.76 11.79
CA ILE A 377 6.89 3.05 12.49
C ILE A 377 6.32 1.98 13.42
N GLY A 378 5.34 2.35 14.25
CA GLY A 378 4.70 1.43 15.20
C GLY A 378 3.99 0.28 14.48
N GLN A 379 3.22 0.58 13.46
CA GLN A 379 2.43 -0.40 12.74
C GLN A 379 3.28 -1.35 11.91
N THR A 380 4.32 -0.84 11.24
CA THR A 380 5.30 -1.68 10.52
C THR A 380 6.04 -2.59 11.47
N THR A 381 6.42 -2.09 12.66
CA THR A 381 7.06 -2.90 13.68
C THR A 381 6.14 -4.01 14.18
N PHE A 382 4.87 -3.70 14.52
CA PHE A 382 3.89 -4.71 14.94
C PHE A 382 3.68 -5.79 13.88
N LYS A 383 3.52 -5.39 12.62
CA LYS A 383 3.36 -6.29 11.48
C LYS A 383 4.60 -7.19 11.30
N SER A 384 5.80 -6.60 11.35
CA SER A 384 7.07 -7.30 11.14
C SER A 384 7.39 -8.30 12.26
N LEU A 385 6.95 -8.02 13.49
CA LEU A 385 7.14 -8.90 14.66
C LEU A 385 5.93 -9.81 14.93
N ASN A 386 5.01 -9.95 13.97
CA ASN A 386 3.81 -10.79 14.06
C ASN A 386 2.86 -10.44 15.22
N LYS A 387 2.79 -9.14 15.59
CA LYS A 387 1.87 -8.62 16.62
C LYS A 387 0.51 -8.27 16.01
N LYS A 388 -0.23 -9.29 15.61
CA LYS A 388 -1.47 -9.18 14.82
C LYS A 388 -2.54 -8.32 15.46
N LYS A 389 -2.80 -8.53 16.77
CA LYS A 389 -3.85 -7.81 17.51
C LYS A 389 -3.59 -6.31 17.52
N GLN A 390 -2.35 -5.91 17.82
CA GLN A 390 -1.93 -4.52 17.82
C GLN A 390 -1.99 -3.91 16.41
N ALA A 391 -1.50 -4.63 15.40
CA ALA A 391 -1.53 -4.15 14.02
C ALA A 391 -2.96 -3.86 13.53
N ILE A 392 -3.92 -4.76 13.77
CA ILE A 392 -5.33 -4.58 13.40
C ILE A 392 -5.97 -3.45 14.22
N PHE A 393 -5.75 -3.46 15.54
CA PHE A 393 -6.34 -2.46 16.44
C PHE A 393 -5.96 -1.04 16.02
N PHE A 394 -4.67 -0.76 15.79
CA PHE A 394 -4.21 0.57 15.41
C PHE A 394 -4.59 0.96 13.98
N SER A 395 -4.80 -0.01 13.07
CA SER A 395 -5.35 0.28 11.74
C SER A 395 -6.78 0.82 11.81
N LEU A 396 -7.60 0.27 12.70
CA LEU A 396 -8.99 0.70 12.91
C LEU A 396 -9.09 1.95 13.77
N LEU A 397 -8.33 2.01 14.87
CA LEU A 397 -8.40 3.07 15.86
C LEU A 397 -8.29 4.45 15.22
N ARG A 398 -7.23 4.68 14.44
CA ARG A 398 -6.96 6.01 13.89
C ARG A 398 -8.01 6.42 12.86
N LYS A 399 -8.32 5.56 11.89
CA LYS A 399 -9.17 5.93 10.76
C LYS A 399 -10.66 5.86 11.10
N VAL A 400 -11.13 4.76 11.69
CA VAL A 400 -12.55 4.52 11.93
C VAL A 400 -13.01 5.19 13.22
N PHE A 401 -12.24 5.04 14.32
CA PHE A 401 -12.68 5.51 15.63
C PHE A 401 -12.27 6.95 15.96
N ILE A 402 -11.29 7.52 15.24
CA ILE A 402 -10.86 8.90 15.49
C ILE A 402 -11.21 9.79 14.27
N VAL A 403 -10.68 9.50 13.06
CA VAL A 403 -10.86 10.40 11.91
C VAL A 403 -12.33 10.53 11.52
N VAL A 404 -13.04 9.41 11.30
CA VAL A 404 -14.43 9.46 10.84
C VAL A 404 -15.32 10.24 11.82
N PRO A 405 -15.34 9.97 13.13
CA PRO A 405 -16.13 10.78 14.05
C PRO A 405 -15.73 12.25 14.08
N LEU A 406 -14.43 12.57 14.08
CA LEU A 406 -13.94 13.95 14.07
C LEU A 406 -14.35 14.70 12.80
N THR A 407 -14.38 14.02 11.65
CA THR A 407 -14.81 14.60 10.37
C THR A 407 -16.25 15.12 10.41
N TYR A 408 -17.11 14.56 11.26
CA TYR A 408 -18.47 15.06 11.49
C TYR A 408 -18.56 15.99 12.71
N LEU A 409 -17.92 15.62 13.84
CA LEU A 409 -18.03 16.35 15.09
C LEU A 409 -17.41 17.77 15.01
N MET A 410 -16.23 17.92 14.39
CA MET A 410 -15.56 19.22 14.33
C MET A 410 -16.32 20.23 13.46
N PRO A 411 -16.79 19.89 12.24
CA PRO A 411 -17.54 20.83 11.41
C PRO A 411 -18.91 21.21 12.00
N TYR A 412 -19.68 20.21 12.49
CA TYR A 412 -21.08 20.45 12.87
C TYR A 412 -21.24 20.80 14.34
N THR A 413 -20.56 20.11 15.27
CA THR A 413 -20.73 20.32 16.71
C THR A 413 -19.85 21.43 17.26
N LEU A 414 -18.59 21.52 16.77
CA LEU A 414 -17.66 22.59 17.15
C LEU A 414 -17.74 23.80 16.23
N HIS A 415 -18.65 23.80 15.26
CA HIS A 415 -18.91 24.88 14.31
C HIS A 415 -17.67 25.34 13.53
N MET A 416 -16.71 24.44 13.27
CA MET A 416 -15.47 24.77 12.57
C MET A 416 -15.62 24.76 11.04
N GLY A 417 -16.77 24.36 10.48
CA GLY A 417 -17.01 24.31 9.04
C GLY A 417 -15.98 23.44 8.30
N THR A 418 -15.53 23.91 7.14
CA THR A 418 -14.55 23.18 6.31
C THR A 418 -13.21 22.96 7.04
N ALA A 419 -12.74 23.91 7.86
CA ALA A 419 -11.51 23.78 8.63
C ALA A 419 -11.53 22.56 9.57
N GLY A 420 -12.70 22.22 10.13
CA GLY A 420 -12.88 21.03 10.99
C GLY A 420 -12.57 19.74 10.23
N VAL A 421 -12.94 19.62 8.95
CA VAL A 421 -12.64 18.43 8.12
C VAL A 421 -11.12 18.27 7.95
N PHE A 422 -10.41 19.36 7.62
CA PHE A 422 -8.96 19.32 7.43
C PHE A 422 -8.20 19.10 8.73
N LEU A 423 -8.70 19.55 9.87
CA LEU A 423 -8.09 19.34 11.19
C LEU A 423 -8.35 17.95 11.81
N ALA A 424 -9.32 17.20 11.30
CA ALA A 424 -9.59 15.85 11.79
C ALA A 424 -8.38 14.90 11.63
N GLU A 425 -7.66 14.99 10.53
CA GLU A 425 -6.47 14.16 10.26
C GLU A 425 -5.29 14.48 11.22
N PRO A 426 -4.82 15.74 11.38
CA PRO A 426 -3.75 16.05 12.33
C PRO A 426 -4.08 15.70 13.77
N VAL A 427 -5.31 15.92 14.24
CA VAL A 427 -5.72 15.50 15.58
C VAL A 427 -5.62 13.98 15.74
N SER A 428 -6.05 13.24 14.73
CA SER A 428 -5.93 11.78 14.72
C SER A 428 -4.49 11.29 14.68
N ASN A 429 -3.61 12.00 13.98
CA ASN A 429 -2.18 11.70 13.92
C ASN A 429 -1.53 11.83 15.30
N VAL A 430 -1.84 12.93 16.03
CA VAL A 430 -1.33 13.13 17.40
C VAL A 430 -1.82 12.03 18.33
N ILE A 431 -3.12 11.78 18.36
CA ILE A 431 -3.71 10.81 19.30
C ILE A 431 -3.33 9.37 18.88
N GLY A 432 -3.69 8.97 17.67
CA GLY A 432 -3.53 7.60 17.18
C GLY A 432 -2.07 7.23 16.95
N GLY A 433 -1.29 8.15 16.36
CA GLY A 433 0.15 7.94 16.11
C GLY A 433 0.94 7.80 17.39
N SER A 434 0.77 8.72 18.34
CA SER A 434 1.45 8.66 19.64
C SER A 434 1.07 7.41 20.43
N PHE A 435 -0.23 7.05 20.47
CA PHE A 435 -0.68 5.85 21.17
C PHE A 435 -0.13 4.56 20.53
N CYS A 436 -0.10 4.48 19.19
CA CYS A 436 0.51 3.36 18.48
C CYS A 436 1.99 3.21 18.83
N PHE A 437 2.75 4.30 18.79
CA PHE A 437 4.18 4.30 19.04
C PHE A 437 4.53 3.99 20.50
N ILE A 438 3.84 4.61 21.47
CA ILE A 438 4.02 4.33 22.90
C ILE A 438 3.71 2.85 23.17
N THR A 439 2.60 2.32 22.65
CA THR A 439 2.27 0.90 22.82
C THR A 439 3.35 0.00 22.19
N MET A 440 3.91 0.39 21.05
CA MET A 440 5.02 -0.33 20.43
C MET A 440 6.25 -0.33 21.34
N LEU A 441 6.65 0.80 21.88
CA LEU A 441 7.76 0.87 22.82
C LEU A 441 7.52 0.02 24.09
N CYS A 442 6.32 0.10 24.67
CA CYS A 442 5.97 -0.64 25.90
C CYS A 442 5.85 -2.15 25.71
N THR A 443 5.59 -2.62 24.47
CA THR A 443 5.41 -4.05 24.20
C THR A 443 6.64 -4.69 23.57
N VAL A 444 7.27 -3.99 22.61
CA VAL A 444 8.39 -4.55 21.83
C VAL A 444 9.72 -4.44 22.56
N LEU A 445 10.03 -3.30 23.19
CA LEU A 445 11.31 -3.15 23.87
C LEU A 445 11.52 -4.13 25.04
N PRO A 446 10.53 -4.37 25.93
CA PRO A 446 10.68 -5.38 26.98
C PRO A 446 10.87 -6.78 26.43
N GLU A 447 10.18 -7.12 25.33
CA GLU A 447 10.33 -8.42 24.67
C GLU A 447 11.73 -8.60 24.10
N LEU A 448 12.27 -7.59 23.42
CA LEU A 448 13.63 -7.62 22.90
C LEU A 448 14.68 -7.75 24.02
N LYS A 449 14.47 -7.05 25.16
CA LYS A 449 15.35 -7.20 26.35
C LYS A 449 15.31 -8.61 26.92
N ARG A 450 14.13 -9.23 27.03
CA ARG A 450 14.02 -10.65 27.47
C ARG A 450 14.75 -11.58 26.50
N MET A 451 14.60 -11.35 25.21
CA MET A 451 15.32 -12.12 24.20
C MET A 451 16.86 -11.98 24.28
N GLU A 452 17.37 -10.80 24.67
CA GLU A 452 18.80 -10.59 24.96
C GLU A 452 19.26 -11.40 26.19
N GLN A 453 18.47 -11.39 27.26
CA GLN A 453 18.76 -12.14 28.49
C GLN A 453 18.74 -13.66 28.24
N ASP A 454 17.74 -14.16 27.50
CA ASP A 454 17.66 -15.58 27.13
C ASP A 454 18.89 -16.01 26.31
N ASN A 455 19.33 -15.19 25.35
CA ASN A 455 20.48 -15.47 24.53
C ASN A 455 21.77 -15.50 25.37
N ALA A 456 21.93 -14.59 26.33
CA ALA A 456 23.06 -14.57 27.26
C ALA A 456 23.09 -15.81 28.16
N ALA A 457 21.93 -16.22 28.69
CA ALA A 457 21.82 -17.44 29.50
C ALA A 457 22.21 -18.70 28.73
N VAL A 458 21.75 -18.83 27.46
CA VAL A 458 22.09 -19.96 26.59
C VAL A 458 23.60 -19.99 26.25
N SER A 459 24.25 -18.83 26.13
CA SER A 459 25.70 -18.76 25.87
C SER A 459 26.53 -19.19 27.09
N LEU A 460 26.08 -18.90 28.32
CA LEU A 460 26.73 -19.32 29.55
C LEU A 460 26.62 -20.83 29.80
N VAL A 461 25.56 -21.47 29.36
CA VAL A 461 25.39 -22.94 29.51
C VAL A 461 26.22 -23.74 28.49
N LYS A 462 26.69 -23.10 27.42
CA LYS A 462 27.51 -23.71 26.36
C LYS A 462 29.01 -23.58 26.58
N LEU A 463 29.43 -22.76 27.56
CA LEU A 463 30.81 -22.65 28.08
C LEU A 463 31.01 -23.61 29.25
#